data_7d324076e947946d18e7e717ea5a4b47
#
_entry.id   7d324076e947946d18e7e717ea5a4b47
#
_cell.length_a   1.000
_cell.length_b   1.000
_cell.length_c   1.000
_cell.angle_alpha   90.00
_cell.angle_beta   90.00
_cell.angle_gamma   90.00
#
_symmetry.space_group_name_H-M   'P 1'
#
loop_
_entity.id
_entity.type
_entity.pdbx_description
1 polymer ?
#
loop_
_entity_poly.entity_id
_entity_poly.type
_entity_poly.pdbx_seq_one_letter_code
_entity_poly.pdbx_strand_id
1 'polypeptide(L)'
;MKENSIFTTGLFVVALLLLFLSLGRLLGENDPERFKVSVVVDHSNSDVWSGFKMGLTAAGRAYNMEYNFVSTDRLVSIQQENISMQREIQSGADGIIAELRATEGTGSLLNALGKNAEVMLVDSEKETTEPGLNISSINVEEEALGKALAEQVLHSTLHKEKKRIGILAGNQNKGNMQRRLKSLISVLEAGGQEIAWVLPDRGKIQEDMVKANHKRSVDLIVALENDSLEMASRYLKETGRRYVELYGVGNSREVVYALDTGIIRCLAVIDQYTMAYYAMEDLWYKLSKKRNTTEDRVVNFYMVTGENMYSEEIERILFPTGD
;
A
#
# COMPACT_ATOMS: atom_id res chain seq x y z
N MET A 1 -56.09 50.89 23.95
CA MET A 1 -55.50 49.64 24.58
C MET A 1 -55.55 48.40 23.69
N LYS A 2 -56.36 48.31 22.65
CA LYS A 2 -56.39 47.08 21.78
C LYS A 2 -55.26 47.01 20.74
N GLU A 3 -54.76 48.18 20.24
CA GLU A 3 -53.71 48.20 19.19
C GLU A 3 -52.34 47.71 19.70
N ASN A 4 -51.97 48.03 20.95
CA ASN A 4 -50.69 47.59 21.52
C ASN A 4 -50.66 46.06 21.75
N SER A 5 -51.82 45.43 21.97
CA SER A 5 -51.91 43.98 22.18
C SER A 5 -51.68 43.17 20.90
N ILE A 6 -52.15 43.69 19.74
CA ILE A 6 -51.95 43.04 18.43
C ILE A 6 -50.46 43.14 18.01
N PHE A 7 -49.85 44.27 18.25
CA PHE A 7 -48.44 44.49 17.96
C PHE A 7 -47.50 43.58 18.81
N THR A 8 -47.79 43.49 20.12
CA THR A 8 -47.02 42.60 21.01
C THR A 8 -47.22 41.14 20.67
N THR A 9 -48.44 40.69 20.29
CA THR A 9 -48.68 39.30 19.87
C THR A 9 -47.98 39.00 18.55
N GLY A 10 -47.94 39.91 17.58
CA GLY A 10 -47.22 39.77 16.33
C GLY A 10 -45.70 39.65 16.56
N LEU A 11 -45.14 40.47 17.45
CA LEU A 11 -43.72 40.44 17.79
C LEU A 11 -43.33 39.09 18.45
N PHE A 12 -44.22 38.55 19.29
CA PHE A 12 -44.01 37.27 19.96
C PHE A 12 -44.03 36.10 18.97
N VAL A 13 -44.95 36.10 18.00
CA VAL A 13 -45.00 35.08 16.93
C VAL A 13 -43.78 35.12 16.04
N VAL A 14 -43.29 36.31 15.67
CA VAL A 14 -42.06 36.44 14.90
C VAL A 14 -40.84 35.97 15.69
N ALA A 15 -40.75 36.30 16.99
CA ALA A 15 -39.67 35.80 17.84
C ALA A 15 -39.71 34.27 18.00
N LEU A 16 -40.90 33.67 18.13
CA LEU A 16 -41.08 32.24 18.18
C LEU A 16 -40.70 31.53 16.86
N LEU A 17 -41.04 32.14 15.73
CA LEU A 17 -40.65 31.65 14.41
C LEU A 17 -39.13 31.69 14.20
N LEU A 18 -38.48 32.79 14.61
CA LEU A 18 -37.03 32.93 14.56
C LEU A 18 -36.32 31.94 15.49
N LEU A 19 -36.92 31.68 16.67
CA LEU A 19 -36.41 30.68 17.61
C LEU A 19 -36.57 29.25 17.05
N PHE A 20 -37.69 28.95 16.40
CA PHE A 20 -37.89 27.66 15.73
C PHE A 20 -36.95 27.48 14.52
N LEU A 21 -36.69 28.53 13.74
CA LEU A 21 -35.74 28.51 12.63
C LEU A 21 -34.30 28.38 13.13
N SER A 22 -33.95 29.04 14.23
CA SER A 22 -32.61 28.87 14.83
C SER A 22 -32.43 27.50 15.50
N LEU A 23 -33.46 26.97 16.17
CA LEU A 23 -33.45 25.66 16.73
C LEU A 23 -33.41 24.57 15.62
N GLY A 24 -34.15 24.78 14.53
CA GLY A 24 -34.12 23.93 13.35
C GLY A 24 -32.76 23.92 12.67
N ARG A 25 -32.01 25.03 12.65
CA ARG A 25 -30.61 25.06 12.22
C ARG A 25 -29.67 24.38 13.21
N LEU A 26 -29.81 24.60 14.50
CA LEU A 26 -29.02 23.95 15.55
C LEU A 26 -29.28 22.44 15.65
N LEU A 27 -30.52 21.97 15.40
CA LEU A 27 -30.86 20.57 15.38
C LEU A 27 -30.72 19.94 13.99
N GLY A 28 -30.57 20.73 12.94
CA GLY A 28 -30.39 20.31 11.54
C GLY A 28 -28.94 20.40 11.04
N GLU A 29 -28.01 20.90 11.81
CA GLU A 29 -26.59 20.61 11.64
C GLU A 29 -26.33 19.19 12.18
N ASN A 30 -26.92 18.20 11.52
CA ASN A 30 -26.27 16.90 11.44
C ASN A 30 -24.97 17.20 10.70
N ASP A 31 -23.87 17.30 11.43
CA ASP A 31 -22.55 17.14 10.83
C ASP A 31 -22.67 15.90 9.94
N PRO A 32 -22.41 16.03 8.61
CA PRO A 32 -22.58 14.88 7.74
C PRO A 32 -21.80 13.72 8.34
N GLU A 33 -22.51 12.63 8.60
CA GLU A 33 -21.97 11.45 9.27
C GLU A 33 -20.62 11.12 8.60
N ARG A 34 -19.52 11.31 9.32
CA ARG A 34 -18.18 11.05 8.80
C ARG A 34 -17.92 9.58 8.88
N PHE A 35 -17.75 8.94 7.74
CA PHE A 35 -17.34 7.54 7.72
C PHE A 35 -15.96 7.37 8.32
N LYS A 36 -15.82 6.34 9.13
CA LYS A 36 -14.57 5.96 9.80
C LYS A 36 -13.96 4.76 9.11
N VAL A 37 -12.74 4.90 8.64
CA VAL A 37 -11.98 3.85 7.96
C VAL A 37 -10.79 3.47 8.81
N SER A 38 -10.62 2.18 9.10
CA SER A 38 -9.41 1.68 9.75
C SER A 38 -8.50 1.01 8.73
N VAL A 39 -7.21 1.34 8.81
CA VAL A 39 -6.17 0.83 7.91
C VAL A 39 -5.30 -0.15 8.66
N VAL A 40 -5.31 -1.40 8.24
CA VAL A 40 -4.55 -2.50 8.85
C VAL A 40 -3.53 -3.01 7.85
N VAL A 41 -2.26 -2.74 8.13
CA VAL A 41 -1.12 -3.13 7.28
C VAL A 41 -0.03 -3.75 8.13
N ASP A 42 0.88 -4.49 7.52
CA ASP A 42 2.05 -5.03 8.23
C ASP A 42 3.02 -3.89 8.58
N HIS A 43 3.62 -3.94 9.77
CA HIS A 43 4.67 -3.02 10.22
C HIS A 43 4.31 -1.53 9.99
N SER A 44 3.17 -1.10 10.52
CA SER A 44 2.53 0.21 10.25
C SER A 44 3.40 1.43 10.59
N ASN A 45 4.42 1.27 11.43
CA ASN A 45 5.36 2.34 11.81
C ASN A 45 6.51 2.53 10.81
N SER A 46 6.64 1.64 9.81
CA SER A 46 7.64 1.79 8.75
C SER A 46 7.39 3.04 7.92
N ASP A 47 8.45 3.69 7.49
CA ASP A 47 8.38 4.88 6.64
C ASP A 47 8.01 4.55 5.18
N VAL A 48 7.98 3.27 4.82
CA VAL A 48 7.43 2.81 3.52
C VAL A 48 5.99 3.28 3.32
N TRP A 49 5.22 3.47 4.39
CA TRP A 49 3.84 3.93 4.36
C TRP A 49 3.66 5.45 4.26
N SER A 50 4.75 6.22 4.14
CA SER A 50 4.66 7.71 4.13
C SER A 50 3.78 8.22 2.99
N GLY A 51 4.02 7.80 1.76
CA GLY A 51 3.20 8.17 0.60
C GLY A 51 1.75 7.71 0.74
N PHE A 52 1.55 6.49 1.25
CA PHE A 52 0.22 5.94 1.49
C PHE A 52 -0.58 6.79 2.50
N LYS A 53 0.01 7.14 3.64
CA LYS A 53 -0.61 8.00 4.66
C LYS A 53 -0.99 9.38 4.12
N MET A 54 -0.20 9.92 3.20
CA MET A 54 -0.53 11.19 2.54
C MET A 54 -1.71 11.06 1.59
N GLY A 55 -1.78 9.97 0.80
CA GLY A 55 -2.96 9.66 -0.02
C GLY A 55 -4.23 9.51 0.80
N LEU A 56 -4.15 8.80 1.95
CA LEU A 56 -5.28 8.70 2.90
C LEU A 56 -5.72 10.08 3.41
N THR A 57 -4.74 10.94 3.77
CA THR A 57 -5.04 12.29 4.27
C THR A 57 -5.72 13.15 3.21
N ALA A 58 -5.21 13.11 1.98
CA ALA A 58 -5.79 13.87 0.87
C ALA A 58 -7.22 13.40 0.54
N ALA A 59 -7.44 12.09 0.44
CA ALA A 59 -8.76 11.54 0.18
C ALA A 59 -9.72 11.77 1.36
N GLY A 60 -9.25 11.64 2.61
CA GLY A 60 -10.05 11.92 3.80
C GLY A 60 -10.59 13.35 3.81
N ARG A 61 -9.77 14.33 3.41
CA ARG A 61 -10.21 15.74 3.23
C ARG A 61 -11.19 15.88 2.08
N ALA A 62 -10.91 15.25 0.93
CA ALA A 62 -11.75 15.38 -0.28
C ALA A 62 -13.15 14.77 -0.10
N TYR A 63 -13.25 13.68 0.63
CA TYR A 63 -14.49 12.92 0.82
C TYR A 63 -15.11 13.06 2.21
N ASN A 64 -14.57 13.94 3.07
CA ASN A 64 -14.99 14.15 4.47
C ASN A 64 -15.04 12.81 5.26
N MET A 65 -13.98 12.03 5.17
CA MET A 65 -13.81 10.76 5.88
C MET A 65 -12.71 10.87 6.93
N GLU A 66 -12.87 10.11 8.02
CA GLU A 66 -11.82 9.93 9.03
C GLU A 66 -11.12 8.59 8.80
N TYR A 67 -9.81 8.54 9.04
CA TYR A 67 -9.10 7.28 9.02
C TYR A 67 -8.26 7.08 10.28
N ASN A 68 -8.16 5.81 10.70
CA ASN A 68 -7.27 5.34 11.75
C ASN A 68 -6.22 4.41 11.15
N PHE A 69 -4.95 4.84 11.15
CA PHE A 69 -3.85 3.97 10.74
C PHE A 69 -3.45 3.12 11.93
N VAL A 70 -3.93 1.86 11.97
CA VAL A 70 -3.81 0.99 13.12
C VAL A 70 -2.34 0.69 13.40
N SER A 71 -1.92 0.92 14.65
CA SER A 71 -0.55 0.60 15.06
C SER A 71 -0.39 -0.91 15.14
N THR A 72 0.42 -1.45 14.23
CA THR A 72 0.78 -2.86 14.19
C THR A 72 2.29 -3.00 14.22
N ASP A 73 2.76 -3.99 14.97
CA ASP A 73 4.09 -4.54 14.77
C ASP A 73 4.08 -5.47 13.54
N ARG A 74 5.17 -6.19 13.29
CA ARG A 74 5.19 -7.21 12.24
C ARG A 74 4.13 -8.27 12.53
N LEU A 75 3.11 -8.33 11.70
CA LEU A 75 2.08 -9.36 11.78
C LEU A 75 2.67 -10.71 11.41
N VAL A 76 2.48 -11.73 12.21
CA VAL A 76 3.10 -13.06 11.99
C VAL A 76 2.12 -14.11 11.49
N SER A 77 0.81 -13.83 11.50
CA SER A 77 -0.20 -14.78 11.04
C SER A 77 -1.47 -14.10 10.53
N ILE A 78 -2.22 -14.81 9.67
CA ILE A 78 -3.55 -14.41 9.21
C ILE A 78 -4.52 -14.22 10.40
N GLN A 79 -4.36 -15.00 11.47
CA GLN A 79 -5.20 -14.90 12.67
C GLN A 79 -4.98 -13.57 13.41
N GLN A 80 -3.74 -13.11 13.53
CA GLN A 80 -3.46 -11.79 14.14
C GLN A 80 -4.04 -10.66 13.31
N GLU A 81 -3.88 -10.73 12.01
CA GLU A 81 -4.43 -9.78 11.05
C GLU A 81 -5.97 -9.72 11.19
N ASN A 82 -6.63 -10.88 11.22
CA ASN A 82 -8.06 -10.99 11.43
C ASN A 82 -8.52 -10.35 12.77
N ILE A 83 -7.82 -10.67 13.87
CA ILE A 83 -8.14 -10.11 15.19
C ILE A 83 -8.02 -8.57 15.16
N SER A 84 -7.03 -8.03 14.48
CA SER A 84 -6.86 -6.58 14.34
C SER A 84 -8.03 -5.96 13.57
N MET A 85 -8.39 -6.50 12.41
CA MET A 85 -9.50 -5.99 11.61
C MET A 85 -10.84 -6.12 12.30
N GLN A 86 -11.13 -7.26 12.96
CA GLN A 86 -12.38 -7.44 13.72
C GLN A 86 -12.50 -6.47 14.89
N ARG A 87 -11.37 -6.16 15.58
CA ARG A 87 -11.35 -5.18 16.68
C ARG A 87 -11.73 -3.79 16.17
N GLU A 88 -11.21 -3.40 15.01
CA GLU A 88 -11.53 -2.10 14.42
C GLU A 88 -13.02 -2.00 14.04
N ILE A 89 -13.60 -3.05 13.46
CA ILE A 89 -15.04 -3.11 13.16
C ILE A 89 -15.86 -2.99 14.45
N GLN A 90 -15.48 -3.73 15.50
CA GLN A 90 -16.15 -3.66 16.81
C GLN A 90 -16.01 -2.26 17.47
N SER A 91 -14.95 -1.54 17.13
CA SER A 91 -14.72 -0.17 17.59
C SER A 91 -15.44 0.90 16.74
N GLY A 92 -16.23 0.47 15.76
CA GLY A 92 -17.09 1.35 14.96
C GLY A 92 -16.46 1.83 13.65
N ALA A 93 -15.52 1.09 13.09
CA ALA A 93 -15.06 1.34 11.73
C ALA A 93 -16.15 0.93 10.71
N ASP A 94 -16.52 1.84 9.81
CA ASP A 94 -17.46 1.61 8.72
C ASP A 94 -16.81 0.84 7.57
N GLY A 95 -15.50 1.07 7.37
CA GLY A 95 -14.68 0.44 6.34
C GLY A 95 -13.30 0.03 6.83
N ILE A 96 -12.76 -1.00 6.18
CA ILE A 96 -11.40 -1.50 6.41
C ILE A 96 -10.59 -1.40 5.12
N ILE A 97 -9.42 -0.82 5.19
CA ILE A 97 -8.37 -0.94 4.17
C ILE A 97 -7.33 -1.90 4.73
N ALA A 98 -7.01 -2.98 4.01
CA ALA A 98 -6.06 -3.98 4.50
C ALA A 98 -5.04 -4.40 3.44
N GLU A 99 -3.79 -4.57 3.88
CA GLU A 99 -2.78 -5.33 3.18
C GLU A 99 -2.70 -6.73 3.79
N LEU A 100 -2.97 -7.78 2.99
CA LEU A 100 -2.99 -9.16 3.47
C LEU A 100 -1.60 -9.79 3.43
N ARG A 101 -1.28 -10.57 4.47
CA ARG A 101 -0.04 -11.33 4.55
C ARG A 101 0.02 -12.56 3.65
N ALA A 102 -1.14 -13.06 3.26
CA ALA A 102 -1.25 -14.22 2.38
C ALA A 102 -2.49 -14.10 1.51
N THR A 103 -2.49 -14.81 0.39
CA THR A 103 -3.67 -14.94 -0.46
C THR A 103 -4.49 -16.16 -0.06
N GLU A 104 -3.84 -17.33 0.06
CA GLU A 104 -4.51 -18.57 0.42
C GLU A 104 -4.95 -18.58 1.90
N GLY A 105 -6.13 -19.13 2.17
CA GLY A 105 -6.72 -19.24 3.50
C GLY A 105 -7.41 -17.96 4.01
N THR A 106 -7.51 -16.93 3.18
CA THR A 106 -8.14 -15.66 3.56
C THR A 106 -9.61 -15.56 3.18
N GLY A 107 -10.14 -16.46 2.34
CA GLY A 107 -11.51 -16.38 1.84
C GLY A 107 -12.58 -16.39 2.94
N SER A 108 -12.47 -17.27 3.93
CA SER A 108 -13.39 -17.30 5.07
C SER A 108 -13.30 -16.06 5.96
N LEU A 109 -12.10 -15.52 6.12
CA LEU A 109 -11.85 -14.27 6.83
C LEU A 109 -12.54 -13.10 6.12
N LEU A 110 -12.28 -12.94 4.84
CA LEU A 110 -12.85 -11.88 4.02
C LEU A 110 -14.38 -11.94 3.99
N ASN A 111 -14.93 -13.16 3.91
CA ASN A 111 -16.37 -13.38 3.98
C ASN A 111 -16.97 -12.93 5.34
N ALA A 112 -16.28 -13.20 6.44
CA ALA A 112 -16.74 -12.77 7.77
C ALA A 112 -16.64 -11.23 7.94
N LEU A 113 -15.57 -10.61 7.46
CA LEU A 113 -15.38 -9.16 7.54
C LEU A 113 -16.40 -8.42 6.66
N GLY A 114 -16.55 -8.83 5.40
CA GLY A 114 -17.41 -8.17 4.42
C GLY A 114 -18.92 -8.22 4.74
N LYS A 115 -19.33 -9.05 5.72
CA LYS A 115 -20.70 -9.04 6.25
C LYS A 115 -20.95 -7.91 7.26
N ASN A 116 -19.90 -7.34 7.82
CA ASN A 116 -19.97 -6.38 8.93
C ASN A 116 -19.40 -4.99 8.60
N ALA A 117 -18.56 -4.89 7.58
CA ALA A 117 -17.95 -3.64 7.12
C ALA A 117 -17.60 -3.71 5.64
N GLU A 118 -17.44 -2.55 4.99
CA GLU A 118 -16.88 -2.49 3.64
C GLU A 118 -15.37 -2.75 3.72
N VAL A 119 -14.88 -3.65 2.86
CA VAL A 119 -13.46 -4.04 2.84
C VAL A 119 -12.84 -3.68 1.50
N MET A 120 -11.68 -3.03 1.55
CA MET A 120 -10.81 -2.72 0.43
C MET A 120 -9.43 -3.29 0.67
N LEU A 121 -8.91 -4.05 -0.28
CA LEU A 121 -7.57 -4.60 -0.21
C LEU A 121 -6.58 -3.69 -0.96
N VAL A 122 -5.37 -3.57 -0.46
CA VAL A 122 -4.26 -2.87 -1.11
C VAL A 122 -3.04 -3.77 -1.16
N ASP A 123 -2.29 -3.73 -2.26
CA ASP A 123 -1.11 -4.59 -2.50
C ASP A 123 -1.36 -6.07 -2.12
N SER A 124 -2.57 -6.55 -2.42
CA SER A 124 -3.03 -7.87 -1.98
C SER A 124 -3.98 -8.48 -2.98
N GLU A 125 -3.80 -9.76 -3.23
CA GLU A 125 -4.77 -10.57 -3.96
C GLU A 125 -5.75 -11.22 -2.99
N LYS A 126 -6.99 -11.25 -3.40
CA LYS A 126 -8.05 -11.93 -2.65
C LYS A 126 -8.19 -13.37 -3.11
N GLU A 127 -8.41 -14.25 -2.15
CA GLU A 127 -8.99 -15.56 -2.43
C GLU A 127 -10.47 -15.41 -2.85
N THR A 128 -11.01 -16.39 -3.53
CA THR A 128 -12.43 -16.37 -3.94
C THR A 128 -13.33 -16.18 -2.71
N THR A 129 -14.20 -15.16 -2.77
CA THR A 129 -15.18 -14.83 -1.74
C THR A 129 -16.57 -15.35 -2.09
N GLU A 130 -17.48 -15.36 -1.10
CA GLU A 130 -18.89 -15.73 -1.33
C GLU A 130 -19.56 -14.81 -2.36
N PRO A 131 -20.46 -15.33 -3.20
CA PRO A 131 -21.23 -14.48 -4.10
C PRO A 131 -21.99 -13.38 -3.34
N GLY A 132 -21.92 -12.16 -3.87
CA GLY A 132 -22.61 -10.99 -3.27
C GLY A 132 -21.75 -10.17 -2.31
N LEU A 133 -20.57 -10.65 -1.92
CA LEU A 133 -19.57 -9.81 -1.25
C LEU A 133 -18.68 -9.14 -2.28
N ASN A 134 -18.77 -7.83 -2.31
CA ASN A 134 -17.94 -7.04 -3.21
C ASN A 134 -16.71 -6.48 -2.48
N ILE A 135 -15.68 -7.31 -2.37
CA ILE A 135 -14.37 -6.93 -1.86
C ILE A 135 -13.49 -6.63 -3.06
N SER A 136 -13.08 -5.38 -3.20
CA SER A 136 -12.22 -4.93 -4.30
C SER A 136 -10.79 -4.77 -3.82
N SER A 137 -9.87 -4.76 -4.77
CA SER A 137 -8.45 -4.58 -4.49
C SER A 137 -7.83 -3.49 -5.37
N ILE A 138 -6.82 -2.82 -4.83
CA ILE A 138 -6.00 -1.87 -5.57
C ILE A 138 -4.56 -2.38 -5.54
N ASN A 139 -4.06 -2.72 -6.70
CA ASN A 139 -2.78 -3.37 -6.89
C ASN A 139 -1.93 -2.65 -7.94
N VAL A 140 -0.73 -3.13 -8.15
CA VAL A 140 0.10 -2.83 -9.31
C VAL A 140 0.04 -4.00 -10.28
N GLU A 141 0.35 -3.77 -11.56
CA GLU A 141 0.54 -4.86 -12.52
C GLU A 141 1.83 -5.62 -12.23
N GLU A 142 1.73 -6.67 -11.41
CA GLU A 142 2.85 -7.40 -10.84
C GLU A 142 3.76 -8.06 -11.89
N GLU A 143 3.15 -8.60 -12.94
CA GLU A 143 3.89 -9.20 -14.04
C GLU A 143 4.66 -8.12 -14.82
N ALA A 144 4.05 -6.96 -15.04
CA ALA A 144 4.71 -5.83 -15.69
C ALA A 144 5.86 -5.28 -14.82
N LEU A 145 5.66 -5.18 -13.49
CA LEU A 145 6.70 -4.74 -12.57
C LEU A 145 7.88 -5.71 -12.55
N GLY A 146 7.63 -7.02 -12.43
CA GLY A 146 8.68 -8.04 -12.46
C GLY A 146 9.46 -8.04 -13.79
N LYS A 147 8.75 -7.88 -14.91
CA LYS A 147 9.35 -7.74 -16.24
C LYS A 147 10.21 -6.48 -16.35
N ALA A 148 9.69 -5.32 -15.96
CA ALA A 148 10.42 -4.06 -16.02
C ALA A 148 11.72 -4.10 -15.20
N LEU A 149 11.67 -4.70 -14.01
CA LEU A 149 12.84 -4.87 -13.17
C LEU A 149 13.88 -5.79 -13.83
N ALA A 150 13.45 -6.89 -14.46
CA ALA A 150 14.33 -7.77 -15.23
C ALA A 150 14.95 -7.07 -16.44
N GLU A 151 14.19 -6.25 -17.17
CA GLU A 151 14.68 -5.46 -18.30
C GLU A 151 15.75 -4.46 -17.87
N GLN A 152 15.63 -3.82 -16.71
CA GLN A 152 16.67 -2.95 -16.15
C GLN A 152 17.96 -3.72 -15.85
N VAL A 153 17.85 -4.93 -15.30
CA VAL A 153 19.01 -5.82 -15.09
C VAL A 153 19.67 -6.17 -16.43
N LEU A 154 18.88 -6.58 -17.43
CA LEU A 154 19.38 -6.94 -18.76
C LEU A 154 20.02 -5.74 -19.49
N HIS A 155 19.49 -4.54 -19.30
CA HIS A 155 20.04 -3.32 -19.87
C HIS A 155 21.43 -3.00 -19.32
N SER A 156 21.65 -3.21 -18.02
CA SER A 156 22.97 -3.02 -17.40
C SER A 156 23.99 -4.06 -17.84
N THR A 157 23.52 -5.21 -18.35
CA THR A 157 24.37 -6.32 -18.82
C THR A 157 24.67 -6.29 -20.33
N LEU A 158 24.54 -5.12 -20.99
CA LEU A 158 24.67 -4.94 -22.45
C LEU A 158 25.94 -5.50 -23.08
N HIS A 159 26.92 -5.96 -22.30
CA HIS A 159 28.16 -6.56 -22.80
C HIS A 159 28.13 -8.10 -22.87
N LYS A 160 26.95 -8.74 -22.95
CA LYS A 160 26.79 -10.18 -23.15
C LYS A 160 27.42 -11.10 -22.08
N GLU A 161 27.82 -10.57 -20.96
CA GLU A 161 28.32 -11.38 -19.86
C GLU A 161 27.16 -12.04 -19.11
N LYS A 162 27.20 -13.37 -19.02
CA LYS A 162 26.27 -14.13 -18.19
C LYS A 162 26.56 -13.84 -16.73
N LYS A 163 25.65 -13.16 -16.05
CA LYS A 163 25.73 -12.88 -14.61
C LYS A 163 24.99 -13.93 -13.79
N ARG A 164 25.50 -14.18 -12.60
CA ARG A 164 24.87 -15.03 -11.58
C ARG A 164 24.02 -14.12 -10.69
N ILE A 165 22.74 -14.39 -10.66
CA ILE A 165 21.75 -13.55 -9.98
C ILE A 165 21.23 -14.25 -8.74
N GLY A 166 21.24 -13.55 -7.61
CA GLY A 166 20.51 -13.92 -6.42
C GLY A 166 19.19 -13.14 -6.34
N ILE A 167 18.11 -13.81 -5.98
CA ILE A 167 16.79 -13.19 -5.84
C ILE A 167 16.33 -13.31 -4.39
N LEU A 168 16.02 -12.17 -3.77
CA LEU A 168 15.33 -12.08 -2.50
C LEU A 168 13.84 -11.93 -2.83
N ALA A 169 13.12 -13.05 -2.72
CA ALA A 169 11.80 -13.19 -3.34
C ALA A 169 10.64 -12.62 -2.50
N GLY A 170 10.93 -12.11 -1.28
CA GLY A 170 9.91 -11.59 -0.39
C GLY A 170 8.94 -12.63 0.14
N ASN A 171 7.77 -12.17 0.60
CA ASN A 171 6.75 -13.04 1.17
C ASN A 171 5.99 -13.83 0.09
N GLN A 172 6.40 -15.05 -0.17
CA GLN A 172 5.81 -15.92 -1.20
C GLN A 172 4.46 -16.57 -0.81
N ASN A 173 3.87 -16.22 0.34
CA ASN A 173 2.48 -16.55 0.65
C ASN A 173 1.47 -15.60 -0.04
N LYS A 174 1.96 -14.46 -0.57
CA LYS A 174 1.17 -13.50 -1.33
C LYS A 174 1.20 -13.85 -2.81
N GLY A 175 0.05 -14.00 -3.46
CA GLY A 175 -0.07 -14.33 -4.88
C GLY A 175 0.53 -13.26 -5.80
N ASN A 176 0.37 -11.98 -5.45
CA ASN A 176 1.00 -10.87 -6.15
C ASN A 176 2.54 -11.01 -6.18
N MET A 177 3.18 -11.35 -5.05
CA MET A 177 4.63 -11.58 -4.97
C MET A 177 5.08 -12.79 -5.81
N GLN A 178 4.25 -13.85 -5.88
CA GLN A 178 4.53 -15.02 -6.73
C GLN A 178 4.52 -14.63 -8.22
N ARG A 179 3.55 -13.81 -8.67
CA ARG A 179 3.49 -13.34 -10.06
C ARG A 179 4.66 -12.44 -10.41
N ARG A 180 5.04 -11.51 -9.52
CA ARG A 180 6.22 -10.65 -9.68
C ARG A 180 7.50 -11.47 -9.85
N LEU A 181 7.71 -12.46 -8.97
CA LEU A 181 8.86 -13.37 -9.03
C LEU A 181 8.89 -14.18 -10.32
N LYS A 182 7.76 -14.77 -10.69
CA LYS A 182 7.64 -15.61 -11.90
C LYS A 182 7.99 -14.82 -13.16
N SER A 183 7.46 -13.62 -13.30
CA SER A 183 7.72 -12.74 -14.44
C SER A 183 9.19 -12.33 -14.49
N LEU A 184 9.77 -11.90 -13.35
CA LEU A 184 11.20 -11.55 -13.26
C LEU A 184 12.08 -12.71 -13.74
N ILE A 185 11.89 -13.90 -13.19
CA ILE A 185 12.71 -15.10 -13.54
C ILE A 185 12.59 -15.40 -15.02
N SER A 186 11.35 -15.44 -15.55
CA SER A 186 11.11 -15.78 -16.96
C SER A 186 11.87 -14.85 -17.91
N VAL A 187 11.90 -13.55 -17.63
CA VAL A 187 12.59 -12.57 -18.49
C VAL A 187 14.11 -12.66 -18.33
N LEU A 188 14.62 -12.85 -17.12
CA LEU A 188 16.06 -13.00 -16.87
C LEU A 188 16.63 -14.25 -17.53
N GLU A 189 15.92 -15.40 -17.43
CA GLU A 189 16.32 -16.66 -18.08
C GLU A 189 16.26 -16.56 -19.61
N ALA A 190 15.20 -15.95 -20.15
CA ALA A 190 15.11 -15.67 -21.60
C ALA A 190 16.25 -14.77 -22.08
N GLY A 191 16.71 -13.84 -21.24
CA GLY A 191 17.90 -12.98 -21.47
C GLY A 191 19.23 -13.70 -21.26
N GLY A 192 19.25 -15.02 -21.00
CA GLY A 192 20.46 -15.83 -20.86
C GLY A 192 21.17 -15.70 -19.50
N GLN A 193 20.55 -15.06 -18.52
CA GLN A 193 21.12 -14.90 -17.18
C GLN A 193 21.01 -16.19 -16.35
N GLU A 194 21.83 -16.31 -15.32
CA GLU A 194 21.85 -17.49 -14.45
C GLU A 194 21.29 -17.16 -13.07
N ILE A 195 20.17 -17.79 -12.70
CA ILE A 195 19.63 -17.67 -11.35
C ILE A 195 20.43 -18.61 -10.42
N ALA A 196 21.25 -18.03 -9.57
CA ALA A 196 22.09 -18.78 -8.64
C ALA A 196 21.32 -19.29 -7.43
N TRP A 197 20.42 -18.48 -6.90
CA TRP A 197 19.53 -18.81 -5.79
C TRP A 197 18.30 -17.88 -5.76
N VAL A 198 17.21 -18.40 -5.18
CA VAL A 198 15.97 -17.68 -4.89
C VAL A 198 15.63 -17.91 -3.43
N LEU A 199 15.48 -16.85 -2.64
CA LEU A 199 15.25 -16.92 -1.21
C LEU A 199 13.92 -16.20 -0.85
N PRO A 200 12.90 -16.97 -0.47
CA PRO A 200 11.69 -16.38 0.11
C PRO A 200 11.96 -15.86 1.53
N ASP A 201 11.27 -14.80 1.93
CA ASP A 201 11.35 -14.34 3.33
C ASP A 201 10.58 -15.29 4.25
N ARG A 202 11.31 -15.89 5.16
CA ARG A 202 10.82 -16.77 6.24
C ARG A 202 11.19 -16.25 7.62
N GLY A 203 11.46 -14.93 7.72
CA GLY A 203 11.91 -14.29 8.96
C GLY A 203 13.40 -14.44 9.26
N LYS A 204 14.20 -15.00 8.32
CA LYS A 204 15.67 -15.20 8.47
C LYS A 204 16.41 -14.85 7.19
N ILE A 205 15.88 -13.94 6.42
CA ILE A 205 16.36 -13.66 5.05
C ILE A 205 17.85 -13.26 5.02
N GLN A 206 18.34 -12.51 6.02
CA GLN A 206 19.75 -12.12 6.10
C GLN A 206 20.69 -13.33 6.27
N GLU A 207 20.36 -14.22 7.20
CA GLU A 207 21.16 -15.44 7.43
C GLU A 207 21.15 -16.33 6.19
N ASP A 208 19.99 -16.50 5.57
CA ASP A 208 19.82 -17.34 4.39
C ASP A 208 20.58 -16.74 3.19
N MET A 209 20.56 -15.43 3.00
CA MET A 209 21.33 -14.73 1.96
C MET A 209 22.84 -14.92 2.17
N VAL A 210 23.34 -14.75 3.40
CA VAL A 210 24.77 -14.93 3.71
C VAL A 210 25.20 -16.36 3.40
N LYS A 211 24.43 -17.36 3.84
CA LYS A 211 24.70 -18.80 3.58
C LYS A 211 24.66 -19.12 2.08
N ALA A 212 23.63 -18.64 1.36
CA ALA A 212 23.49 -18.88 -0.07
C ALA A 212 24.64 -18.26 -0.86
N ASN A 213 24.98 -16.99 -0.56
CA ASN A 213 26.07 -16.29 -1.23
C ASN A 213 27.46 -16.89 -0.89
N HIS A 214 27.65 -17.46 0.30
CA HIS A 214 28.85 -18.18 0.64
C HIS A 214 29.00 -19.48 -0.17
N LYS A 215 27.90 -20.20 -0.36
CA LYS A 215 27.86 -21.44 -1.16
C LYS A 215 27.99 -21.17 -2.65
N ARG A 216 27.32 -20.11 -3.14
CA ARG A 216 27.29 -19.71 -4.55
C ARG A 216 27.22 -18.19 -4.65
N SER A 217 28.39 -17.56 -4.81
CA SER A 217 28.49 -16.11 -4.93
C SER A 217 27.76 -15.59 -6.17
N VAL A 218 27.19 -14.39 -6.05
CA VAL A 218 26.46 -13.74 -7.14
C VAL A 218 27.14 -12.42 -7.56
N ASP A 219 26.86 -12.04 -8.78
CA ASP A 219 27.35 -10.79 -9.37
C ASP A 219 26.29 -9.68 -9.21
N LEU A 220 25.03 -10.09 -8.94
CA LEU A 220 23.88 -9.20 -8.86
C LEU A 220 22.82 -9.76 -7.91
N ILE A 221 22.13 -8.89 -7.14
CA ILE A 221 21.01 -9.22 -6.30
C ILE A 221 19.79 -8.43 -6.76
N VAL A 222 18.63 -9.10 -6.84
CA VAL A 222 17.32 -8.47 -7.04
C VAL A 222 16.45 -8.74 -5.82
N ALA A 223 15.95 -7.68 -5.15
CA ALA A 223 15.05 -7.80 -4.01
C ALA A 223 13.64 -7.35 -4.39
N LEU A 224 12.62 -8.17 -4.12
CA LEU A 224 11.26 -7.95 -4.60
C LEU A 224 10.37 -7.20 -3.61
N GLU A 225 10.90 -6.85 -2.43
CA GLU A 225 10.21 -6.05 -1.42
C GLU A 225 11.20 -5.17 -0.64
N ASN A 226 10.68 -4.13 0.02
CA ASN A 226 11.47 -3.09 0.67
C ASN A 226 12.40 -3.65 1.76
N ASP A 227 11.89 -4.47 2.68
CA ASP A 227 12.65 -5.00 3.83
C ASP A 227 13.89 -5.79 3.39
N SER A 228 13.70 -6.65 2.39
CA SER A 228 14.81 -7.42 1.82
C SER A 228 15.82 -6.55 1.08
N LEU A 229 15.34 -5.48 0.44
CA LEU A 229 16.20 -4.53 -0.26
C LEU A 229 17.04 -3.69 0.72
N GLU A 230 16.45 -3.21 1.79
CA GLU A 230 17.17 -2.53 2.88
C GLU A 230 18.25 -3.43 3.47
N MET A 231 17.88 -4.67 3.81
CA MET A 231 18.80 -5.63 4.38
C MET A 231 19.97 -5.91 3.43
N ALA A 232 19.70 -6.14 2.13
CA ALA A 232 20.74 -6.36 1.14
C ALA A 232 21.65 -5.14 0.98
N SER A 233 21.09 -3.94 0.95
CA SER A 233 21.82 -2.68 0.87
C SER A 233 22.78 -2.49 2.05
N ARG A 234 22.30 -2.71 3.28
CA ARG A 234 23.14 -2.66 4.50
C ARG A 234 24.27 -3.70 4.44
N TYR A 235 23.95 -4.93 4.08
CA TYR A 235 24.94 -6.00 3.96
C TYR A 235 26.05 -5.67 2.94
N LEU A 236 25.71 -5.17 1.76
CA LEU A 236 26.69 -4.80 0.74
C LEU A 236 27.57 -3.64 1.20
N LYS A 237 26.98 -2.66 1.88
CA LYS A 237 27.70 -1.51 2.46
C LYS A 237 28.69 -1.95 3.55
N GLU A 238 28.24 -2.74 4.51
CA GLU A 238 29.02 -3.18 5.66
C GLU A 238 30.17 -4.13 5.26
N THR A 239 29.93 -4.98 4.27
CA THR A 239 30.94 -5.95 3.80
C THR A 239 31.85 -5.39 2.71
N GLY A 240 31.65 -4.15 2.28
CA GLY A 240 32.43 -3.51 1.22
C GLY A 240 32.26 -4.14 -0.18
N ARG A 241 31.21 -4.96 -0.38
CA ARG A 241 30.96 -5.68 -1.65
C ARG A 241 30.28 -4.82 -2.70
N ARG A 242 30.82 -3.63 -2.95
CA ARG A 242 30.29 -2.64 -3.92
C ARG A 242 30.31 -3.11 -5.38
N TYR A 243 30.97 -4.23 -5.65
CA TYR A 243 31.00 -4.85 -6.98
C TYR A 243 29.76 -5.70 -7.28
N VAL A 244 28.94 -6.05 -6.26
CA VAL A 244 27.65 -6.72 -6.43
C VAL A 244 26.60 -5.66 -6.72
N GLU A 245 25.97 -5.73 -7.88
CA GLU A 245 24.91 -4.81 -8.27
C GLU A 245 23.62 -5.14 -7.50
N LEU A 246 22.84 -4.13 -7.11
CA LEU A 246 21.60 -4.31 -6.36
C LEU A 246 20.46 -3.58 -7.06
N TYR A 247 19.37 -4.29 -7.28
CA TYR A 247 18.12 -3.82 -7.86
C TYR A 247 16.97 -4.26 -6.95
N GLY A 248 15.84 -3.53 -6.96
CA GLY A 248 14.71 -4.02 -6.20
C GLY A 248 13.49 -3.12 -6.18
N VAL A 249 12.52 -3.53 -5.36
CA VAL A 249 11.27 -2.81 -5.12
C VAL A 249 11.33 -2.19 -3.73
N GLY A 250 11.05 -0.89 -3.63
CA GLY A 250 11.04 -0.21 -2.34
C GLY A 250 10.94 1.30 -2.47
N ASN A 251 10.66 1.96 -1.35
CA ASN A 251 10.44 3.40 -1.27
C ASN A 251 10.81 4.01 0.09
N SER A 252 11.37 3.22 1.02
CA SER A 252 11.80 3.77 2.31
C SER A 252 12.97 4.75 2.12
N ARG A 253 13.16 5.64 3.08
CA ARG A 253 14.26 6.62 3.05
C ARG A 253 15.62 5.94 2.94
N GLU A 254 15.77 4.76 3.55
CA GLU A 254 17.03 4.00 3.49
C GLU A 254 17.32 3.51 2.08
N VAL A 255 16.34 2.94 1.36
CA VAL A 255 16.56 2.48 -0.01
C VAL A 255 16.71 3.65 -1.00
N VAL A 256 16.00 4.75 -0.80
CA VAL A 256 16.16 5.98 -1.60
C VAL A 256 17.57 6.56 -1.41
N TYR A 257 18.05 6.63 -0.18
CA TYR A 257 19.43 7.05 0.11
C TYR A 257 20.46 6.09 -0.50
N ALA A 258 20.19 4.78 -0.47
CA ALA A 258 21.07 3.79 -1.09
C ALA A 258 21.10 3.89 -2.62
N LEU A 259 20.01 4.31 -3.26
CA LEU A 259 19.96 4.66 -4.67
C LEU A 259 20.83 5.90 -4.96
N ASP A 260 20.64 6.98 -4.20
CA ASP A 260 21.38 8.23 -4.34
C ASP A 260 22.90 8.03 -4.19
N THR A 261 23.30 7.17 -3.26
CA THR A 261 24.73 6.83 -3.03
C THR A 261 25.26 5.76 -3.99
N GLY A 262 24.46 5.27 -4.93
CA GLY A 262 24.84 4.30 -5.96
C GLY A 262 25.05 2.86 -5.46
N ILE A 263 24.59 2.52 -4.25
CA ILE A 263 24.56 1.14 -3.75
C ILE A 263 23.47 0.35 -4.50
N ILE A 264 22.29 0.95 -4.65
CA ILE A 264 21.21 0.43 -5.49
C ILE A 264 21.34 1.06 -6.87
N ARG A 265 21.16 0.27 -7.92
CA ARG A 265 21.22 0.71 -9.31
C ARG A 265 19.90 1.20 -9.84
N CYS A 266 18.82 0.51 -9.47
CA CYS A 266 17.47 0.85 -9.88
C CYS A 266 16.46 0.40 -8.83
N LEU A 267 15.48 1.24 -8.56
CA LEU A 267 14.30 0.97 -7.76
C LEU A 267 13.06 0.90 -8.65
N ALA A 268 12.20 -0.09 -8.41
CA ALA A 268 10.80 -0.01 -8.81
C ALA A 268 10.02 0.56 -7.61
N VAL A 269 9.40 1.71 -7.81
CA VAL A 269 8.64 2.45 -6.79
C VAL A 269 7.17 2.43 -7.16
N ILE A 270 6.33 1.88 -6.28
CA ILE A 270 4.88 1.82 -6.47
C ILE A 270 4.25 3.15 -6.03
N ASP A 271 3.26 3.65 -6.79
CA ASP A 271 2.51 4.86 -6.44
C ASP A 271 1.55 4.59 -5.28
N GLN A 272 2.10 4.62 -4.07
CA GLN A 272 1.34 4.37 -2.85
C GLN A 272 0.36 5.50 -2.51
N TYR A 273 0.67 6.74 -2.94
CA TYR A 273 -0.25 7.86 -2.73
C TYR A 273 -1.56 7.62 -3.49
N THR A 274 -1.47 7.32 -4.77
CA THR A 274 -2.64 7.04 -5.61
C THR A 274 -3.37 5.78 -5.15
N MET A 275 -2.65 4.74 -4.70
CA MET A 275 -3.23 3.52 -4.13
C MET A 275 -4.13 3.84 -2.92
N ALA A 276 -3.64 4.61 -1.97
CA ALA A 276 -4.37 5.01 -0.78
C ALA A 276 -5.55 5.93 -1.10
N TYR A 277 -5.34 6.89 -2.01
CA TYR A 277 -6.40 7.79 -2.44
C TYR A 277 -7.57 7.04 -3.05
N TYR A 278 -7.29 6.11 -3.97
CA TYR A 278 -8.30 5.27 -4.60
C TYR A 278 -9.00 4.34 -3.61
N ALA A 279 -8.28 3.80 -2.62
CA ALA A 279 -8.88 2.96 -1.59
C ALA A 279 -9.94 3.71 -0.78
N MET A 280 -9.63 4.93 -0.37
CA MET A 280 -10.57 5.80 0.35
C MET A 280 -11.73 6.26 -0.55
N GLU A 281 -11.46 6.63 -1.80
CA GLU A 281 -12.47 7.05 -2.77
C GLU A 281 -13.49 5.95 -3.02
N ASP A 282 -13.04 4.73 -3.30
CA ASP A 282 -13.92 3.60 -3.58
C ASP A 282 -14.72 3.17 -2.34
N LEU A 283 -14.13 3.22 -1.14
CA LEU A 283 -14.86 3.02 0.12
C LEU A 283 -15.94 4.09 0.30
N TRP A 284 -15.63 5.36 0.03
CA TRP A 284 -16.63 6.42 0.12
C TRP A 284 -17.82 6.18 -0.81
N TYR A 285 -17.58 5.75 -2.05
CA TYR A 285 -18.66 5.42 -2.99
C TYR A 285 -19.53 4.27 -2.49
N LYS A 286 -18.96 3.26 -1.87
CA LYS A 286 -19.68 2.14 -1.26
C LYS A 286 -20.48 2.58 -0.04
N LEU A 287 -19.84 3.20 0.93
CA LEU A 287 -20.43 3.62 2.20
C LEU A 287 -21.55 4.65 1.98
N SER A 288 -21.38 5.58 1.05
CA SER A 288 -22.42 6.55 0.68
C SER A 288 -23.53 5.96 -0.20
N LYS A 289 -23.49 4.65 -0.51
CA LYS A 289 -24.45 3.93 -1.37
C LYS A 289 -24.58 4.53 -2.79
N LYS A 290 -23.57 5.26 -3.25
CA LYS A 290 -23.53 5.81 -4.62
C LYS A 290 -23.12 4.77 -5.64
N ARG A 291 -22.38 3.74 -5.21
CA ARG A 291 -22.06 2.54 -6.00
C ARG A 291 -22.27 1.29 -5.14
N ASN A 292 -22.91 0.29 -5.68
CA ASN A 292 -23.07 -1.00 -5.00
C ASN A 292 -21.86 -1.90 -5.16
N THR A 293 -21.03 -1.65 -6.19
CA THR A 293 -19.86 -2.43 -6.52
C THR A 293 -18.70 -1.50 -6.90
N THR A 294 -17.49 -1.85 -6.53
CA THR A 294 -16.25 -1.29 -7.07
C THR A 294 -15.48 -2.38 -7.78
N GLU A 295 -14.79 -2.01 -8.84
CA GLU A 295 -13.91 -2.91 -9.58
C GLU A 295 -12.51 -2.88 -8.97
N ASP A 296 -11.72 -3.94 -9.24
CA ASP A 296 -10.30 -3.93 -8.92
C ASP A 296 -9.61 -2.84 -9.75
N ARG A 297 -8.71 -2.08 -9.12
CA ARG A 297 -7.98 -0.98 -9.77
C ARG A 297 -6.48 -1.26 -9.78
N VAL A 298 -5.81 -0.64 -10.71
CA VAL A 298 -4.36 -0.72 -10.86
C VAL A 298 -3.75 0.67 -10.71
N VAL A 299 -2.64 0.75 -9.99
CA VAL A 299 -1.83 1.96 -9.89
C VAL A 299 -0.51 1.79 -10.63
N ASN A 300 0.14 2.90 -10.95
CA ASN A 300 1.42 2.90 -11.64
C ASN A 300 2.57 2.49 -10.71
N PHE A 301 3.65 2.06 -11.31
CA PHE A 301 4.98 1.99 -10.71
C PHE A 301 5.99 2.73 -11.59
N TYR A 302 7.08 3.14 -11.01
CA TYR A 302 8.13 3.92 -11.68
C TYR A 302 9.47 3.25 -11.52
N MET A 303 10.22 3.16 -12.61
CA MET A 303 11.61 2.69 -12.57
C MET A 303 12.54 3.89 -12.32
N VAL A 304 13.17 3.89 -11.14
CA VAL A 304 13.94 5.01 -10.63
C VAL A 304 15.42 4.63 -10.55
N THR A 305 16.24 5.46 -11.14
CA THR A 305 17.71 5.35 -11.14
C THR A 305 18.33 6.64 -10.59
N GLY A 306 19.63 6.66 -10.30
CA GLY A 306 20.31 7.88 -9.90
C GLY A 306 20.24 9.02 -10.93
N GLU A 307 19.96 8.71 -12.20
CA GLU A 307 19.86 9.69 -13.27
C GLU A 307 18.51 10.44 -13.29
N ASN A 308 17.40 9.75 -12.92
CA ASN A 308 16.05 10.31 -13.00
C ASN A 308 15.39 10.61 -11.64
N MET A 309 16.01 10.23 -10.53
CA MET A 309 15.40 10.36 -9.20
C MET A 309 15.04 11.79 -8.78
N TYR A 310 15.69 12.78 -9.38
CA TYR A 310 15.45 14.21 -9.16
C TYR A 310 14.60 14.87 -10.26
N SER A 311 13.99 14.09 -11.16
CA SER A 311 12.99 14.63 -12.07
C SER A 311 11.72 15.00 -11.30
N GLU A 312 11.01 16.06 -11.74
CA GLU A 312 9.82 16.58 -11.04
C GLU A 312 8.75 15.50 -10.78
N GLU A 313 8.55 14.58 -11.73
CA GLU A 313 7.60 13.48 -11.61
C GLU A 313 8.04 12.49 -10.52
N ILE A 314 9.29 12.05 -10.55
CA ILE A 314 9.82 11.05 -9.63
C ILE A 314 10.01 11.64 -8.23
N GLU A 315 10.42 12.90 -8.13
CA GLU A 315 10.58 13.58 -6.85
C GLU A 315 9.26 13.59 -6.05
N ARG A 316 8.13 13.82 -6.71
CA ARG A 316 6.80 13.76 -6.08
C ARG A 316 6.44 12.37 -5.55
N ILE A 317 6.93 11.31 -6.19
CA ILE A 317 6.69 9.92 -5.78
C ILE A 317 7.61 9.53 -4.62
N LEU A 318 8.90 9.90 -4.69
CA LEU A 318 9.90 9.56 -3.67
C LEU A 318 9.79 10.41 -2.41
N PHE A 319 9.45 11.70 -2.58
CA PHE A 319 9.43 12.69 -1.51
C PHE A 319 8.07 13.41 -1.50
N PRO A 320 6.97 12.67 -1.28
CA PRO A 320 5.66 13.30 -1.28
C PRO A 320 5.62 14.40 -0.21
N THR A 321 5.24 15.62 -0.60
CA THR A 321 5.04 16.77 0.30
C THR A 321 3.55 16.92 0.58
N GLY A 322 3.20 17.06 1.84
CA GLY A 322 1.80 17.22 2.27
C GLY A 322 1.36 18.70 2.12
N ASP A 323 0.97 19.09 0.91
CA ASP A 323 0.31 20.39 0.67
C ASP A 323 -1.19 20.32 0.96
#